data_9ca37ce8a147c15bd5924fed78c2523f
#
_entry.id   9ca37ce8a147c15bd5924fed78c2523f
#
_cell.length_a   1.000
_cell.length_b   1.000
_cell.length_c   1.000
_cell.angle_alpha   90.00
_cell.angle_beta   90.00
_cell.angle_gamma   90.00
#
_symmetry.space_group_name_H-M   'P 1'
#
loop_
_entity.id
_entity.type
_entity.pdbx_description
1 polymer ?
#
loop_
_entity_poly.entity_id
_entity_poly.type
_entity_poly.pdbx_seq_one_letter_code
_entity_poly.pdbx_strand_id
1 'polypeptide(L)'
;MFLSGVIEGFYGPLWTVAERRELLDSMKAWGLNTYVYGPKDDLHHRVLWRECYDAAAAAELGERICACAERGIRFLYALGPGLDIRYGADSDFQALRRRLEQLFDLGCRDFGLLFDDIPDRMHPEDADRWGHLASAQCDLTHRLRDALRERGEVRFHFCPTPYCGRMVAAKHGGEGYLETVGRELDPSIPVFWTGPEIVSEKITLEHAAELARILRRPPLIWDNLHANDYDGRRLYCGPYSGRPPALRGLVAGVLCNPNTEFPANFPALHTFAAWVRNPSDTWDPAEAQRSALSDWLPRFASAGQPVQPVDLALFCDVFHLPYSEGPGAEALRSAFDSLLSADPSTWSPEAVQRFLGPAAQLRDFCVRVSELRDRTLFQALHRRVWELREEIDLDIKFVEHHADPARRGKPFHSDFHLPRTYRGGFVASLQSRLHLRPDGSFSPGNTPPKPMDKHP
;
A
#
# COMPACT_ATOMS: atom_id res chain seq x y z
N MET A 1 -0.27 1.16 25.24
CA MET A 1 0.92 1.19 24.35
C MET A 1 0.44 1.45 22.93
N PHE A 2 1.00 2.44 22.23
CA PHE A 2 0.68 2.73 20.82
C PHE A 2 1.23 1.62 19.92
N LEU A 3 0.39 1.02 19.08
CA LEU A 3 0.79 -0.01 18.12
C LEU A 3 1.33 0.66 16.85
N SER A 4 2.54 0.30 16.46
CA SER A 4 3.16 0.80 15.24
C SER A 4 3.88 -0.32 14.51
N GLY A 5 3.68 -0.44 13.21
CA GLY A 5 4.31 -1.57 12.53
C GLY A 5 3.85 -1.78 11.11
N VAL A 6 4.01 -3.01 10.65
CA VAL A 6 3.82 -3.38 9.26
C VAL A 6 2.80 -4.52 9.13
N ILE A 7 1.96 -4.42 8.13
CA ILE A 7 0.98 -5.43 7.75
C ILE A 7 1.46 -6.13 6.48
N GLU A 8 1.70 -7.43 6.54
CA GLU A 8 1.76 -8.29 5.38
C GLU A 8 0.36 -8.84 5.13
N GLY A 9 -0.48 -8.06 4.43
CA GLY A 9 -1.90 -8.33 4.27
C GLY A 9 -2.43 -8.13 2.86
N PHE A 10 -1.55 -7.93 1.89
CA PHE A 10 -1.86 -7.61 0.50
C PHE A 10 -2.21 -8.86 -0.32
N TYR A 11 -2.83 -8.63 -1.47
CA TYR A 11 -2.98 -9.60 -2.55
C TYR A 11 -1.70 -9.60 -3.40
N GLY A 12 -0.94 -10.70 -3.39
CA GLY A 12 0.32 -10.83 -4.11
C GLY A 12 1.23 -11.87 -3.49
N PRO A 13 2.39 -12.13 -4.11
CA PRO A 13 3.33 -13.13 -3.62
C PRO A 13 3.77 -12.87 -2.18
N LEU A 14 3.84 -13.93 -1.39
CA LEU A 14 4.36 -13.88 -0.03
C LEU A 14 5.80 -13.36 -0.02
N TRP A 15 6.13 -12.53 0.94
CA TRP A 15 7.53 -12.19 1.19
C TRP A 15 8.33 -13.43 1.61
N THR A 16 9.55 -13.50 1.14
CA THR A 16 10.47 -14.59 1.48
C THR A 16 10.89 -14.54 2.95
N VAL A 17 11.42 -15.64 3.47
CA VAL A 17 11.97 -15.68 4.84
C VAL A 17 13.09 -14.65 5.03
N ALA A 18 13.92 -14.43 3.99
CA ALA A 18 15.00 -13.44 4.04
C ALA A 18 14.45 -12.01 4.11
N GLU A 19 13.45 -11.68 3.29
CA GLU A 19 12.80 -10.37 3.30
C GLU A 19 12.09 -10.09 4.63
N ARG A 20 11.41 -11.07 5.20
CA ARG A 20 10.79 -10.90 6.53
C ARG A 20 11.82 -10.69 7.63
N ARG A 21 12.97 -11.38 7.58
CA ARG A 21 14.06 -11.15 8.54
C ARG A 21 14.62 -9.72 8.42
N GLU A 22 14.89 -9.27 7.19
CA GLU A 22 15.31 -7.89 6.91
C GLU A 22 14.28 -6.88 7.44
N LEU A 23 12.99 -7.13 7.21
CA LEU A 23 11.90 -6.30 7.74
C LEU A 23 11.94 -6.23 9.28
N LEU A 24 12.01 -7.37 9.95
CA LEU A 24 11.99 -7.42 11.41
C LEU A 24 13.22 -6.75 12.03
N ASP A 25 14.39 -6.88 11.41
CA ASP A 25 15.61 -6.17 11.83
C ASP A 25 15.46 -4.65 11.66
N SER A 26 14.89 -4.22 10.53
CA SER A 26 14.58 -2.81 10.26
C SER A 26 13.53 -2.27 11.25
N MET A 27 12.45 -3.01 11.49
CA MET A 27 11.42 -2.64 12.46
C MET A 27 11.99 -2.45 13.86
N LYS A 28 12.86 -3.37 14.32
CA LYS A 28 13.56 -3.24 15.60
C LYS A 28 14.43 -1.98 15.64
N ALA A 29 15.24 -1.74 14.61
CA ALA A 29 16.10 -0.56 14.52
C ALA A 29 15.30 0.75 14.51
N TRP A 30 14.15 0.75 13.87
CA TRP A 30 13.25 1.89 13.75
C TRP A 30 12.28 2.06 14.94
N GLY A 31 12.24 1.11 15.88
CA GLY A 31 11.37 1.17 17.05
C GLY A 31 9.90 0.86 16.74
N LEU A 32 9.62 0.16 15.64
CA LEU A 32 8.29 -0.38 15.33
C LEU A 32 8.06 -1.68 16.12
N ASN A 33 6.83 -1.91 16.59
CA ASN A 33 6.56 -2.90 17.61
C ASN A 33 5.55 -4.00 17.24
N THR A 34 4.96 -3.95 16.02
CA THR A 34 3.89 -4.90 15.65
C THR A 34 4.05 -5.34 14.19
N TYR A 35 4.05 -6.63 13.96
CA TYR A 35 3.99 -7.24 12.64
C TYR A 35 2.71 -8.05 12.50
N VAL A 36 1.89 -7.71 11.50
CA VAL A 36 0.63 -8.43 11.21
C VAL A 36 0.87 -9.39 10.05
N TYR A 37 0.57 -10.66 10.29
CA TYR A 37 0.61 -11.71 9.29
C TYR A 37 -0.81 -12.10 8.89
N GLY A 38 -1.18 -11.73 7.68
CA GLY A 38 -2.49 -12.03 7.09
C GLY A 38 -2.48 -11.93 5.56
N PRO A 39 -1.41 -12.46 4.88
CA PRO A 39 -1.29 -12.33 3.44
C PRO A 39 -2.37 -13.16 2.74
N LYS A 40 -2.96 -12.59 1.70
CA LYS A 40 -4.07 -13.21 0.96
C LYS A 40 -3.62 -14.42 0.11
N ASP A 41 -2.32 -14.51 -0.19
CA ASP A 41 -1.72 -15.65 -0.92
C ASP A 41 -1.47 -16.89 -0.01
N ASP A 42 -1.53 -16.74 1.31
CA ASP A 42 -1.66 -17.85 2.23
C ASP A 42 -3.11 -18.35 2.22
N LEU A 43 -3.35 -19.47 1.55
CA LEU A 43 -4.70 -20.04 1.42
C LEU A 43 -5.36 -20.27 2.79
N HIS A 44 -4.57 -20.59 3.82
CA HIS A 44 -5.08 -20.81 5.16
C HIS A 44 -5.56 -19.52 5.86
N HIS A 45 -5.12 -18.35 5.39
CA HIS A 45 -5.62 -17.09 5.90
C HIS A 45 -7.11 -16.90 5.61
N ARG A 46 -7.61 -17.39 4.46
CA ARG A 46 -8.96 -17.08 3.99
C ARG A 46 -9.72 -18.26 3.40
N VAL A 47 -9.18 -18.92 2.36
CA VAL A 47 -9.89 -19.97 1.60
C VAL A 47 -9.99 -21.27 2.39
N LEU A 48 -8.89 -21.70 2.98
CA LEU A 48 -8.78 -22.92 3.79
C LEU A 48 -8.80 -22.61 5.30
N TRP A 49 -9.56 -21.62 5.71
CA TRP A 49 -9.56 -21.13 7.09
C TRP A 49 -10.01 -22.19 8.12
N ARG A 50 -10.75 -23.20 7.69
CA ARG A 50 -11.18 -24.33 8.54
C ARG A 50 -10.09 -25.35 8.81
N GLU A 51 -9.04 -25.37 7.98
CA GLU A 51 -7.96 -26.36 8.06
C GLU A 51 -6.82 -25.85 8.95
N CYS A 52 -6.24 -26.70 9.77
CA CYS A 52 -4.99 -26.40 10.45
C CYS A 52 -3.80 -26.44 9.47
N TYR A 53 -2.76 -25.71 9.78
CA TYR A 53 -1.49 -25.84 9.07
C TYR A 53 -0.92 -27.24 9.28
N ASP A 54 -0.30 -27.82 8.25
CA ASP A 54 0.49 -29.02 8.40
C ASP A 54 1.76 -28.78 9.25
N ALA A 55 2.49 -29.84 9.58
CA ALA A 55 3.63 -29.74 10.45
C ALA A 55 4.74 -28.82 9.91
N ALA A 56 4.96 -28.79 8.59
CA ALA A 56 6.00 -27.99 7.97
C ALA A 56 5.62 -26.50 8.02
N ALA A 57 4.41 -26.15 7.57
CA ALA A 57 3.91 -24.76 7.60
C ALA A 57 3.76 -24.25 9.04
N ALA A 58 3.34 -25.10 9.98
CA ALA A 58 3.28 -24.75 11.40
C ALA A 58 4.67 -24.45 11.98
N ALA A 59 5.69 -25.25 11.63
CA ALA A 59 7.06 -25.00 12.05
C ALA A 59 7.59 -23.66 11.52
N GLU A 60 7.36 -23.34 10.24
CA GLU A 60 7.73 -22.03 9.67
C GLU A 60 7.04 -20.85 10.36
N LEU A 61 5.75 -20.99 10.71
CA LEU A 61 5.04 -19.97 11.46
C LEU A 61 5.62 -19.83 12.89
N GLY A 62 5.96 -20.94 13.54
CA GLY A 62 6.63 -20.94 14.83
C GLY A 62 7.96 -20.18 14.81
N GLU A 63 8.78 -20.40 13.77
CA GLU A 63 10.03 -19.64 13.57
C GLU A 63 9.78 -18.13 13.40
N ARG A 64 8.73 -17.74 12.67
CA ARG A 64 8.35 -16.31 12.50
C ARG A 64 7.90 -15.67 13.80
N ILE A 65 7.08 -16.39 14.59
CA ILE A 65 6.63 -15.95 15.92
C ILE A 65 7.83 -15.74 16.83
N CYS A 66 8.76 -16.71 16.87
CA CYS A 66 9.97 -16.63 17.64
C CYS A 66 10.87 -15.46 17.21
N ALA A 67 11.07 -15.30 15.89
CA ALA A 67 11.87 -14.22 15.34
C ALA A 67 11.32 -12.81 15.67
N CYS A 68 9.99 -12.65 15.74
CA CYS A 68 9.36 -11.43 16.24
C CYS A 68 9.62 -11.24 17.74
N ALA A 69 9.42 -12.27 18.54
CA ALA A 69 9.60 -12.21 20.00
C ALA A 69 11.05 -11.85 20.39
N GLU A 70 12.06 -12.42 19.72
CA GLU A 70 13.48 -12.11 19.91
C GLU A 70 13.82 -10.63 19.66
N ARG A 71 13.01 -9.96 18.84
CA ARG A 71 13.19 -8.54 18.51
C ARG A 71 12.29 -7.60 19.32
N GLY A 72 11.47 -8.15 20.22
CA GLY A 72 10.48 -7.38 20.97
C GLY A 72 9.30 -6.90 20.13
N ILE A 73 9.05 -7.55 18.98
CA ILE A 73 7.96 -7.25 18.06
C ILE A 73 6.79 -8.19 18.34
N ARG A 74 5.58 -7.66 18.43
CA ARG A 74 4.36 -8.46 18.51
C ARG A 74 4.07 -9.12 17.18
N PHE A 75 3.84 -10.41 17.18
CA PHE A 75 3.32 -11.13 16.03
C PHE A 75 1.80 -11.23 16.16
N LEU A 76 1.07 -10.57 15.25
CA LEU A 76 -0.39 -10.63 15.18
C LEU A 76 -0.78 -11.53 14.02
N TYR A 77 -1.37 -12.68 14.33
CA TYR A 77 -1.93 -13.57 13.32
C TYR A 77 -3.33 -13.12 12.94
N ALA A 78 -3.56 -12.83 11.66
CA ALA A 78 -4.85 -12.40 11.14
C ALA A 78 -5.51 -13.53 10.34
N LEU A 79 -6.82 -13.71 10.52
CA LEU A 79 -7.64 -14.74 9.88
C LEU A 79 -8.95 -14.17 9.36
N GLY A 80 -9.28 -14.43 8.09
CA GLY A 80 -10.48 -13.94 7.42
C GLY A 80 -11.48 -15.07 7.10
N PRO A 81 -12.36 -15.49 8.04
CA PRO A 81 -13.27 -16.62 7.82
C PRO A 81 -14.54 -16.27 7.02
N GLY A 82 -14.76 -14.99 6.71
CA GLY A 82 -16.07 -14.45 6.35
C GLY A 82 -16.61 -14.82 4.97
N LEU A 83 -15.87 -15.48 4.09
CA LEU A 83 -16.36 -15.81 2.74
C LEU A 83 -17.57 -16.76 2.77
N ASP A 84 -17.58 -17.72 3.68
CA ASP A 84 -18.56 -18.81 3.73
C ASP A 84 -18.89 -19.26 5.15
N ILE A 85 -18.57 -18.45 6.15
CA ILE A 85 -18.81 -18.79 7.56
C ILE A 85 -20.30 -18.83 7.89
N ARG A 86 -20.66 -19.78 8.72
CA ARG A 86 -21.93 -19.82 9.45
C ARG A 86 -21.65 -19.50 10.91
N TYR A 87 -22.05 -18.30 11.35
CA TYR A 87 -21.74 -17.80 12.69
C TYR A 87 -22.35 -18.66 13.80
N GLY A 88 -23.51 -19.30 13.53
CA GLY A 88 -24.21 -20.19 14.44
C GLY A 88 -23.77 -21.65 14.41
N ALA A 89 -23.00 -22.07 13.41
CA ALA A 89 -22.59 -23.46 13.27
C ALA A 89 -21.44 -23.80 14.24
N ASP A 90 -21.66 -24.81 15.09
CA ASP A 90 -20.61 -25.26 16.02
C ASP A 90 -19.39 -25.81 15.27
N SER A 91 -19.58 -26.46 14.13
CA SER A 91 -18.47 -26.94 13.28
C SER A 91 -17.51 -25.84 12.87
N ASP A 92 -18.01 -24.67 12.49
CA ASP A 92 -17.22 -23.52 12.06
C ASP A 92 -16.51 -22.88 13.26
N PHE A 93 -17.22 -22.73 14.38
CA PHE A 93 -16.60 -22.28 15.63
C PHE A 93 -15.45 -23.20 16.06
N GLN A 94 -15.64 -24.53 16.06
CA GLN A 94 -14.61 -25.48 16.44
C GLN A 94 -13.44 -25.49 15.46
N ALA A 95 -13.68 -25.25 14.17
CA ALA A 95 -12.61 -25.13 13.18
C ALA A 95 -11.73 -23.91 13.46
N LEU A 96 -12.33 -22.73 13.68
CA LEU A 96 -11.63 -21.52 14.07
C LEU A 96 -10.88 -21.69 15.39
N ARG A 97 -11.53 -22.26 16.41
CA ARG A 97 -10.91 -22.53 17.70
C ARG A 97 -9.66 -23.38 17.55
N ARG A 98 -9.73 -24.54 16.88
CA ARG A 98 -8.57 -25.42 16.65
C ARG A 98 -7.43 -24.69 15.93
N ARG A 99 -7.73 -23.88 14.92
CA ARG A 99 -6.72 -23.08 14.22
C ARG A 99 -6.03 -22.11 15.18
N LEU A 100 -6.78 -21.34 15.94
CA LEU A 100 -6.22 -20.35 16.85
C LEU A 100 -5.46 -21.02 18.02
N GLU A 101 -5.92 -22.18 18.49
CA GLU A 101 -5.20 -23.01 19.47
C GLU A 101 -3.87 -23.52 18.91
N GLN A 102 -3.81 -23.95 17.64
CA GLN A 102 -2.55 -24.33 16.99
C GLN A 102 -1.55 -23.17 17.01
N LEU A 103 -1.98 -21.96 16.65
CA LEU A 103 -1.10 -20.78 16.68
C LEU A 103 -0.71 -20.38 18.11
N PHE A 104 -1.62 -20.54 19.08
CA PHE A 104 -1.33 -20.31 20.49
C PHE A 104 -0.22 -21.24 20.99
N ASP A 105 -0.25 -22.51 20.59
CA ASP A 105 0.78 -23.51 20.94
C ASP A 105 2.14 -23.18 20.33
N LEU A 106 2.16 -22.52 19.17
CA LEU A 106 3.38 -21.99 18.55
C LEU A 106 3.89 -20.69 19.20
N GLY A 107 3.18 -20.15 20.20
CA GLY A 107 3.58 -18.95 20.92
C GLY A 107 2.85 -17.66 20.50
N CYS A 108 1.93 -17.70 19.53
CA CYS A 108 1.13 -16.52 19.18
C CYS A 108 0.22 -16.11 20.34
N ARG A 109 0.11 -14.81 20.59
CA ARG A 109 -0.74 -14.23 21.65
C ARG A 109 -1.64 -13.10 21.16
N ASP A 110 -1.44 -12.62 19.93
CA ASP A 110 -2.26 -11.59 19.29
C ASP A 110 -2.96 -12.17 18.07
N PHE A 111 -4.28 -12.08 18.04
CA PHE A 111 -5.13 -12.65 16.98
C PHE A 111 -6.03 -11.59 16.37
N GLY A 112 -6.14 -11.53 15.06
CA GLY A 112 -7.04 -10.67 14.32
C GLY A 112 -8.12 -11.48 13.60
N LEU A 113 -9.39 -11.14 13.81
CA LEU A 113 -10.48 -11.63 12.98
C LEU A 113 -10.82 -10.57 11.95
N LEU A 114 -10.63 -10.91 10.68
CA LEU A 114 -10.81 -9.99 9.56
C LEU A 114 -12.13 -10.33 8.83
N PHE A 115 -13.07 -9.40 8.89
CA PHE A 115 -14.35 -9.49 8.18
C PHE A 115 -14.43 -8.50 7.00
N ASP A 116 -13.24 -8.08 6.51
CA ASP A 116 -13.08 -7.29 5.30
C ASP A 116 -13.31 -8.12 4.02
N ASP A 117 -13.70 -7.45 2.94
CA ASP A 117 -13.88 -8.02 1.59
C ASP A 117 -14.70 -9.32 1.57
N ILE A 118 -15.75 -9.39 2.34
CA ILE A 118 -16.66 -10.53 2.42
C ILE A 118 -18.07 -10.12 1.97
N PRO A 119 -18.92 -11.10 1.60
CA PRO A 119 -20.33 -10.81 1.40
C PRO A 119 -20.96 -10.18 2.65
N ASP A 120 -21.73 -9.13 2.47
CA ASP A 120 -22.45 -8.42 3.54
C ASP A 120 -23.77 -9.09 3.94
N ARG A 121 -23.92 -10.39 3.63
CA ARG A 121 -25.12 -11.20 3.89
C ARG A 121 -24.78 -12.35 4.80
N MET A 122 -25.62 -12.52 5.83
CA MET A 122 -25.59 -13.70 6.67
C MET A 122 -26.40 -14.84 6.05
N HIS A 123 -26.05 -16.06 6.45
CA HIS A 123 -26.95 -17.20 6.23
C HIS A 123 -28.30 -16.95 6.93
N PRO A 124 -29.48 -17.38 6.36
CA PRO A 124 -30.77 -17.12 6.94
C PRO A 124 -30.90 -17.48 8.43
N GLU A 125 -30.40 -18.64 8.82
CA GLU A 125 -30.39 -19.09 10.22
C GLU A 125 -29.62 -18.16 11.16
N ASP A 126 -28.52 -17.60 10.67
CA ASP A 126 -27.72 -16.62 11.41
C ASP A 126 -28.44 -15.27 11.49
N ALA A 127 -29.12 -14.86 10.41
CA ALA A 127 -29.90 -13.63 10.37
C ALA A 127 -31.07 -13.70 11.36
N ASP A 128 -31.76 -14.85 11.44
CA ASP A 128 -32.84 -15.09 12.41
C ASP A 128 -32.33 -15.03 13.86
N ARG A 129 -31.09 -15.48 14.10
CA ARG A 129 -30.54 -15.54 15.46
C ARG A 129 -30.01 -14.18 15.94
N TRP A 130 -29.27 -13.43 15.12
CA TRP A 130 -28.62 -12.19 15.53
C TRP A 130 -29.29 -10.92 15.00
N GLY A 131 -30.06 -11.00 13.96
CA GLY A 131 -30.75 -9.86 13.33
C GLY A 131 -29.80 -8.88 12.62
N HIS A 132 -28.52 -8.83 13.02
CA HIS A 132 -27.53 -7.90 12.48
C HIS A 132 -26.16 -8.56 12.32
N LEU A 133 -25.48 -8.30 11.17
CA LEU A 133 -24.18 -8.90 10.86
C LEU A 133 -23.10 -8.55 11.91
N ALA A 134 -23.07 -7.29 12.35
CA ALA A 134 -22.12 -6.87 13.39
C ALA A 134 -22.28 -7.66 14.70
N SER A 135 -23.54 -7.96 15.11
CA SER A 135 -23.80 -8.72 16.33
C SER A 135 -23.27 -10.15 16.22
N ALA A 136 -23.46 -10.80 15.05
CA ALA A 136 -22.93 -12.14 14.80
C ALA A 136 -21.39 -12.18 14.85
N GLN A 137 -20.75 -11.17 14.26
CA GLN A 137 -19.28 -11.04 14.24
C GLN A 137 -18.70 -10.71 15.63
N CYS A 138 -19.36 -9.86 16.40
CA CYS A 138 -18.99 -9.56 17.78
C CYS A 138 -19.11 -10.81 18.68
N ASP A 139 -20.23 -11.54 18.59
CA ASP A 139 -20.46 -12.77 19.35
C ASP A 139 -19.37 -13.82 19.05
N LEU A 140 -19.12 -14.08 17.77
CA LEU A 140 -18.06 -15.01 17.35
C LEU A 140 -16.70 -14.60 17.92
N THR A 141 -16.37 -13.31 17.85
CA THR A 141 -15.11 -12.78 18.36
C THR A 141 -14.95 -13.00 19.86
N HIS A 142 -16.02 -12.76 20.63
CA HIS A 142 -16.03 -12.99 22.08
C HIS A 142 -15.86 -14.47 22.41
N ARG A 143 -16.64 -15.33 21.77
CA ARG A 143 -16.59 -16.78 22.00
C ARG A 143 -15.19 -17.35 21.74
N LEU A 144 -14.55 -16.94 20.64
CA LEU A 144 -13.18 -17.38 20.32
C LEU A 144 -12.15 -16.85 21.31
N ARG A 145 -12.26 -15.56 21.68
CA ARG A 145 -11.38 -14.95 22.68
C ARG A 145 -11.51 -15.68 24.02
N ASP A 146 -12.71 -15.91 24.46
CA ASP A 146 -12.96 -16.51 25.77
C ASP A 146 -12.48 -17.96 25.80
N ALA A 147 -12.68 -18.72 24.72
CA ALA A 147 -12.15 -20.08 24.60
C ALA A 147 -10.60 -20.11 24.63
N LEU A 148 -9.93 -19.14 24.00
CA LEU A 148 -8.45 -19.07 24.06
C LEU A 148 -7.94 -18.57 25.40
N ARG A 149 -8.67 -17.70 26.10
CA ARG A 149 -8.32 -17.22 27.46
C ARG A 149 -8.28 -18.34 28.51
N GLU A 150 -9.01 -19.41 28.30
CA GLU A 150 -8.91 -20.62 29.15
C GLU A 150 -7.49 -21.23 29.10
N ARG A 151 -6.74 -21.00 28.03
CA ARG A 151 -5.38 -21.49 27.83
C ARG A 151 -4.30 -20.51 28.26
N GLY A 152 -4.62 -19.21 28.34
CA GLY A 152 -3.70 -18.16 28.78
C GLY A 152 -4.05 -16.78 28.27
N GLU A 153 -3.16 -15.82 28.50
CA GLU A 153 -3.37 -14.45 28.07
C GLU A 153 -3.34 -14.33 26.53
N VAL A 154 -4.38 -13.74 25.96
CA VAL A 154 -4.51 -13.44 24.53
C VAL A 154 -5.10 -12.06 24.30
N ARG A 155 -4.75 -11.44 23.19
CA ARG A 155 -5.28 -10.18 22.71
C ARG A 155 -5.95 -10.41 21.36
N PHE A 156 -7.15 -9.85 21.18
CA PHE A 156 -7.89 -9.93 19.94
C PHE A 156 -7.96 -8.56 19.28
N HIS A 157 -8.07 -8.58 17.95
CA HIS A 157 -8.25 -7.43 17.08
C HIS A 157 -9.37 -7.74 16.11
N PHE A 158 -10.12 -6.73 15.73
CA PHE A 158 -11.33 -6.89 14.91
C PHE A 158 -11.25 -6.00 13.68
N CYS A 159 -11.42 -6.57 12.49
CA CYS A 159 -11.62 -5.80 11.27
C CYS A 159 -13.08 -5.89 10.85
N PRO A 160 -13.82 -4.77 10.81
CA PRO A 160 -15.23 -4.75 10.44
C PRO A 160 -15.43 -4.99 8.94
N THR A 161 -16.62 -5.44 8.54
CA THR A 161 -16.99 -5.55 7.12
C THR A 161 -16.93 -4.18 6.42
N PRO A 162 -17.56 -3.09 6.92
CA PRO A 162 -17.31 -1.75 6.45
C PRO A 162 -16.08 -1.17 7.18
N TYR A 163 -14.90 -1.29 6.59
CA TYR A 163 -13.62 -0.88 7.20
C TYR A 163 -13.15 0.52 6.80
N CYS A 164 -13.97 1.28 6.05
CA CYS A 164 -13.71 2.69 5.71
C CYS A 164 -14.99 3.51 5.63
N GLY A 165 -14.86 4.85 5.67
CA GLY A 165 -15.99 5.79 5.65
C GLY A 165 -16.89 5.62 4.44
N ARG A 166 -16.32 5.43 3.24
CA ARG A 166 -17.09 5.19 2.00
C ARG A 166 -17.98 3.95 2.11
N MET A 167 -17.49 2.86 2.67
CA MET A 167 -18.27 1.63 2.83
C MET A 167 -19.41 1.80 3.81
N VAL A 168 -19.19 2.55 4.90
CA VAL A 168 -20.27 2.89 5.86
C VAL A 168 -21.34 3.75 5.19
N ALA A 169 -20.93 4.75 4.40
CA ALA A 169 -21.87 5.58 3.63
C ALA A 169 -22.68 4.77 2.63
N ALA A 170 -22.09 3.70 2.07
CA ALA A 170 -22.77 2.74 1.19
C ALA A 170 -23.57 1.65 1.94
N LYS A 171 -23.62 1.72 3.29
CA LYS A 171 -24.33 0.78 4.18
C LYS A 171 -23.86 -0.68 4.05
N HIS A 172 -22.60 -0.92 3.71
CA HIS A 172 -22.05 -2.28 3.74
C HIS A 172 -22.18 -2.88 5.14
N GLY A 173 -22.57 -4.13 5.21
CA GLY A 173 -22.81 -4.84 6.48
C GLY A 173 -24.11 -4.45 7.21
N GLY A 174 -24.91 -3.54 6.64
CA GLY A 174 -26.18 -3.07 7.20
C GLY A 174 -26.09 -1.70 7.89
N GLU A 175 -27.25 -1.08 8.05
CA GLU A 175 -27.36 0.24 8.71
C GLU A 175 -26.99 0.13 10.21
N GLY A 176 -26.23 1.10 10.74
CA GLY A 176 -25.83 1.10 12.14
C GLY A 176 -24.76 0.06 12.51
N TYR A 177 -24.02 -0.46 11.53
CA TYR A 177 -23.01 -1.50 11.76
C TYR A 177 -21.95 -1.07 12.78
N LEU A 178 -21.33 0.10 12.62
CA LEU A 178 -20.28 0.58 13.52
C LEU A 178 -20.82 0.92 14.91
N GLU A 179 -22.02 1.47 15.01
CA GLU A 179 -22.69 1.75 16.28
C GLU A 179 -22.94 0.44 17.03
N THR A 180 -23.31 -0.63 16.31
CA THR A 180 -23.50 -1.96 16.88
C THR A 180 -22.16 -2.53 17.37
N VAL A 181 -21.10 -2.45 16.56
CA VAL A 181 -19.73 -2.81 17.00
C VAL A 181 -19.32 -2.03 18.24
N GLY A 182 -19.54 -0.70 18.25
CA GLY A 182 -19.22 0.16 19.38
C GLY A 182 -19.98 -0.17 20.66
N ARG A 183 -21.20 -0.70 20.55
CA ARG A 183 -22.04 -1.08 21.67
C ARG A 183 -21.74 -2.50 22.18
N GLU A 184 -21.53 -3.44 21.28
CA GLU A 184 -21.51 -4.88 21.59
C GLU A 184 -20.12 -5.47 21.71
N LEU A 185 -19.13 -5.00 20.90
CA LEU A 185 -17.76 -5.52 20.99
C LEU A 185 -17.07 -5.04 22.26
N ASP A 186 -16.42 -5.96 22.98
CA ASP A 186 -15.62 -5.63 24.19
C ASP A 186 -14.65 -4.47 23.92
N PRO A 187 -14.67 -3.40 24.74
CA PRO A 187 -13.86 -2.20 24.49
C PRO A 187 -12.35 -2.43 24.51
N SER A 188 -11.87 -3.54 25.05
CA SER A 188 -10.46 -3.93 25.02
C SER A 188 -9.97 -4.46 23.68
N ILE A 189 -10.89 -4.74 22.73
CA ILE A 189 -10.58 -5.23 21.40
C ILE A 189 -10.43 -4.05 20.43
N PRO A 190 -9.22 -3.73 19.94
CA PRO A 190 -9.03 -2.70 18.92
C PRO A 190 -9.76 -3.05 17.62
N VAL A 191 -10.29 -2.01 16.95
CA VAL A 191 -11.01 -2.13 15.68
C VAL A 191 -10.17 -1.50 14.59
N PHE A 192 -9.86 -2.27 13.55
CA PHE A 192 -9.14 -1.80 12.36
C PHE A 192 -9.98 -0.82 11.55
N TRP A 193 -9.30 0.14 10.93
CA TRP A 193 -9.92 1.15 10.10
C TRP A 193 -8.93 1.74 9.08
N THR A 194 -9.32 1.91 7.81
CA THR A 194 -8.43 2.44 6.78
C THR A 194 -8.56 3.95 6.56
N GLY A 195 -9.53 4.60 7.20
CA GLY A 195 -9.81 6.02 7.07
C GLY A 195 -11.08 6.32 6.28
N PRO A 196 -11.24 7.53 5.72
CA PRO A 196 -12.39 7.89 4.89
C PRO A 196 -12.58 6.95 3.69
N GLU A 197 -11.48 6.47 3.12
CA GLU A 197 -11.42 5.62 1.92
C GLU A 197 -10.66 4.31 2.20
N ILE A 198 -10.74 3.35 1.27
CA ILE A 198 -9.91 2.13 1.30
C ILE A 198 -8.43 2.51 1.29
N VAL A 199 -8.05 3.40 0.35
CA VAL A 199 -6.74 4.07 0.31
C VAL A 199 -6.98 5.54 0.60
N SER A 200 -6.74 5.99 1.83
CA SER A 200 -7.02 7.35 2.26
C SER A 200 -5.85 8.29 1.95
N GLU A 201 -6.12 9.37 1.20
CA GLU A 201 -5.14 10.45 1.01
C GLU A 201 -4.81 11.12 2.33
N LYS A 202 -5.83 11.42 3.13
CA LYS A 202 -5.71 12.07 4.45
C LYS A 202 -6.55 11.35 5.48
N ILE A 203 -6.03 11.25 6.69
CA ILE A 203 -6.78 10.84 7.89
C ILE A 203 -6.70 12.01 8.87
N THR A 204 -7.81 12.74 9.03
CA THR A 204 -7.85 13.95 9.87
C THR A 204 -8.13 13.60 11.33
N LEU A 205 -7.86 14.55 12.22
CA LEU A 205 -8.14 14.41 13.65
C LEU A 205 -9.65 14.32 13.91
N GLU A 206 -10.44 15.09 13.17
CA GLU A 206 -11.90 15.12 13.25
C GLU A 206 -12.48 13.75 12.88
N HIS A 207 -12.00 13.16 11.76
CA HIS A 207 -12.42 11.83 11.33
C HIS A 207 -12.11 10.76 12.39
N ALA A 208 -10.89 10.79 12.95
CA ALA A 208 -10.48 9.82 13.97
C ALA A 208 -11.28 9.99 15.27
N ALA A 209 -11.55 11.24 15.69
CA ALA A 209 -12.31 11.53 16.89
C ALA A 209 -13.79 11.12 16.75
N GLU A 210 -14.41 11.38 15.59
CA GLU A 210 -15.78 10.97 15.32
C GLU A 210 -15.91 9.43 15.33
N LEU A 211 -15.00 8.75 14.64
CA LEU A 211 -14.98 7.29 14.62
C LEU A 211 -14.77 6.71 16.03
N ALA A 212 -13.86 7.28 16.81
CA ALA A 212 -13.61 6.84 18.19
C ALA A 212 -14.88 6.97 19.05
N ARG A 213 -15.68 8.04 18.83
CA ARG A 213 -16.97 8.22 19.51
C ARG A 213 -18.00 7.14 19.13
N ILE A 214 -18.10 6.79 17.84
CA ILE A 214 -19.01 5.76 17.33
C ILE A 214 -18.58 4.38 17.89
N LEU A 215 -17.31 4.04 17.75
CA LEU A 215 -16.75 2.77 18.19
C LEU A 215 -16.59 2.66 19.72
N ARG A 216 -16.73 3.79 20.46
CA ARG A 216 -16.48 3.91 21.92
C ARG A 216 -15.08 3.47 22.34
N ARG A 217 -14.11 3.60 21.43
CA ARG A 217 -12.68 3.29 21.62
C ARG A 217 -11.84 3.94 20.51
N PRO A 218 -10.54 4.21 20.76
CA PRO A 218 -9.63 4.63 19.70
C PRO A 218 -9.55 3.56 18.60
N PRO A 219 -9.69 3.92 17.30
CA PRO A 219 -9.52 2.98 16.21
C PRO A 219 -8.05 2.57 16.06
N LEU A 220 -7.78 1.41 15.48
CA LEU A 220 -6.45 0.97 15.03
C LEU A 220 -6.37 1.18 13.52
N ILE A 221 -5.49 2.05 13.08
CA ILE A 221 -5.40 2.38 11.66
C ILE A 221 -4.64 1.28 10.90
N TRP A 222 -5.31 0.71 9.89
CA TRP A 222 -4.74 -0.10 8.83
C TRP A 222 -4.47 0.85 7.66
N ASP A 223 -3.22 1.30 7.50
CA ASP A 223 -2.91 2.39 6.59
C ASP A 223 -2.46 1.87 5.22
N ASN A 224 -3.32 2.08 4.21
CA ASN A 224 -3.10 1.65 2.82
C ASN A 224 -2.42 2.71 1.95
N LEU A 225 -1.81 3.76 2.52
CA LEU A 225 -1.20 4.84 1.73
C LEU A 225 -0.21 4.33 0.67
N HIS A 226 0.50 3.26 0.98
CA HIS A 226 1.50 2.68 0.07
C HIS A 226 1.10 1.30 -0.49
N ALA A 227 -0.13 0.85 -0.25
CA ALA A 227 -0.61 -0.40 -0.82
C ALA A 227 -0.79 -0.29 -2.34
N ASN A 228 -0.27 -1.27 -3.10
CA ASN A 228 -0.32 -1.28 -4.56
C ASN A 228 -0.93 -2.57 -5.15
N ASP A 229 -1.42 -3.45 -4.32
CA ASP A 229 -1.96 -4.75 -4.72
C ASP A 229 -3.21 -4.67 -5.62
N TYR A 230 -3.92 -3.56 -5.58
CA TYR A 230 -5.07 -3.27 -6.44
C TYR A 230 -4.68 -2.84 -7.89
N ASP A 231 -3.42 -2.42 -8.10
CA ASP A 231 -2.85 -2.13 -9.41
C ASP A 231 -1.36 -2.47 -9.45
N GLY A 232 -1.03 -3.70 -9.82
CA GLY A 232 0.35 -4.23 -9.86
C GLY A 232 1.31 -3.51 -10.82
N ARG A 233 0.86 -2.49 -11.56
CA ARG A 233 1.71 -1.61 -12.37
C ARG A 233 2.18 -0.40 -11.62
N ARG A 234 1.53 -0.06 -10.50
CA ARG A 234 1.90 1.07 -9.67
C ARG A 234 2.89 0.65 -8.59
N LEU A 235 3.63 1.61 -8.12
CA LEU A 235 4.59 1.51 -7.02
C LEU A 235 4.51 2.83 -6.25
N TYR A 236 4.71 2.78 -4.94
CA TYR A 236 4.66 3.98 -4.13
C TYR A 236 5.95 4.12 -3.30
N CYS A 237 6.78 5.08 -3.69
CA CYS A 237 8.06 5.41 -3.06
C CYS A 237 8.04 6.78 -2.37
N GLY A 238 6.88 7.47 -2.34
CA GLY A 238 6.72 8.74 -1.68
C GLY A 238 6.74 8.62 -0.15
N PRO A 239 6.85 9.76 0.56
CA PRO A 239 6.94 9.77 2.02
C PRO A 239 5.59 9.49 2.67
N TYR A 240 5.63 8.95 3.88
CA TYR A 240 4.45 8.84 4.73
C TYR A 240 3.90 10.23 5.04
N SER A 241 2.67 10.50 4.61
CA SER A 241 2.07 11.84 4.64
C SER A 241 0.55 11.81 4.81
N GLY A 242 -0.09 12.98 4.94
CA GLY A 242 -1.54 13.10 5.11
C GLY A 242 -2.06 12.64 6.48
N ARG A 243 -1.18 12.40 7.45
CA ARG A 243 -1.50 12.01 8.83
C ARG A 243 -0.79 12.99 9.77
N PRO A 244 -1.54 13.92 10.40
CA PRO A 244 -0.93 14.86 11.35
C PRO A 244 -0.36 14.10 12.56
N PRO A 245 0.77 14.52 13.15
CA PRO A 245 1.38 13.83 14.29
C PRO A 245 0.45 13.68 15.50
N ALA A 246 -0.43 14.64 15.73
CA ALA A 246 -1.42 14.61 16.80
C ALA A 246 -2.42 13.44 16.67
N LEU A 247 -2.54 12.83 15.49
CA LEU A 247 -3.35 11.63 15.27
C LEU A 247 -2.94 10.50 16.23
N ARG A 248 -1.65 10.39 16.57
CA ARG A 248 -1.15 9.37 17.51
C ARG A 248 -1.83 9.40 18.88
N GLY A 249 -2.34 10.55 19.29
CA GLY A 249 -3.10 10.71 20.54
C GLY A 249 -4.56 10.26 20.47
N LEU A 250 -5.11 10.05 19.26
CA LEU A 250 -6.52 9.73 19.03
C LEU A 250 -6.77 8.29 18.58
N VAL A 251 -5.72 7.56 18.21
CA VAL A 251 -5.81 6.20 17.69
C VAL A 251 -5.04 5.20 18.55
N ALA A 252 -5.44 3.94 18.56
CA ALA A 252 -4.76 2.87 19.28
C ALA A 252 -3.38 2.53 18.68
N GLY A 253 -3.20 2.87 17.41
CA GLY A 253 -1.97 2.65 16.65
C GLY A 253 -2.16 2.90 15.17
N VAL A 254 -1.05 2.81 14.45
CA VAL A 254 -1.03 2.83 12.98
C VAL A 254 -0.15 1.69 12.49
N LEU A 255 -0.69 0.88 11.59
CA LEU A 255 0.02 -0.23 10.96
C LEU A 255 0.00 -0.01 9.45
N CYS A 256 1.18 0.08 8.84
CA CYS A 256 1.35 0.37 7.43
C CYS A 256 1.18 -0.91 6.59
N ASN A 257 0.28 -0.89 5.62
CA ASN A 257 0.18 -1.89 4.56
C ASN A 257 0.95 -1.35 3.34
N PRO A 258 2.13 -1.91 3.01
CA PRO A 258 3.04 -1.34 2.03
C PRO A 258 2.84 -1.94 0.63
N ASN A 259 3.75 -1.62 -0.32
CA ASN A 259 3.79 -2.30 -1.62
C ASN A 259 4.04 -3.80 -1.46
N THR A 260 3.56 -4.57 -2.43
CA THR A 260 3.84 -6.02 -2.53
C THR A 260 5.33 -6.32 -2.74
N GLU A 261 6.05 -5.44 -3.42
CA GLU A 261 7.47 -5.57 -3.72
C GLU A 261 8.32 -5.13 -2.52
N PHE A 262 8.72 -6.10 -1.69
CA PHE A 262 9.47 -5.84 -0.44
C PHE A 262 10.64 -4.86 -0.60
N PRO A 263 11.57 -5.02 -1.58
CA PRO A 263 12.75 -4.16 -1.68
C PRO A 263 12.42 -2.69 -1.96
N ALA A 264 11.24 -2.41 -2.51
CA ALA A 264 10.80 -1.05 -2.83
C ALA A 264 10.15 -0.31 -1.64
N ASN A 265 9.91 -1.00 -0.54
CA ASN A 265 9.22 -0.44 0.63
C ASN A 265 10.11 0.41 1.54
N PHE A 266 11.42 0.47 1.29
CA PHE A 266 12.32 1.17 2.20
C PHE A 266 11.93 2.64 2.44
N PRO A 267 11.66 3.49 1.42
CA PRO A 267 11.28 4.89 1.66
C PRO A 267 9.98 5.01 2.44
N ALA A 268 8.96 4.23 2.08
CA ALA A 268 7.66 4.23 2.73
C ALA A 268 7.76 3.89 4.22
N LEU A 269 8.41 2.78 4.54
CA LEU A 269 8.53 2.28 5.92
C LEU A 269 9.50 3.10 6.77
N HIS A 270 10.60 3.61 6.17
CA HIS A 270 11.53 4.48 6.87
C HIS A 270 10.87 5.80 7.27
N THR A 271 10.14 6.44 6.35
CA THR A 271 9.43 7.71 6.62
C THR A 271 8.26 7.50 7.58
N PHE A 272 7.54 6.37 7.49
CA PHE A 272 6.53 5.99 8.47
C PHE A 272 7.13 5.85 9.88
N ALA A 273 8.25 5.14 10.00
CA ALA A 273 8.93 4.98 11.29
C ALA A 273 9.44 6.31 11.84
N ALA A 274 9.91 7.21 10.97
CA ALA A 274 10.30 8.57 11.37
C ALA A 274 9.08 9.35 11.90
N TRP A 275 7.92 9.25 11.25
CA TRP A 275 6.67 9.85 11.72
C TRP A 275 6.23 9.29 13.07
N VAL A 276 6.33 7.98 13.28
CA VAL A 276 6.00 7.34 14.57
C VAL A 276 6.85 7.88 15.71
N ARG A 277 8.15 8.07 15.47
CA ARG A 277 9.13 8.52 16.47
C ARG A 277 9.19 10.03 16.64
N ASN A 278 8.60 10.80 15.72
CA ASN A 278 8.65 12.26 15.76
C ASN A 278 8.01 12.80 17.05
N PRO A 279 8.73 13.49 17.92
CA PRO A 279 8.18 14.04 19.16
C PRO A 279 7.39 15.34 18.93
N SER A 280 7.54 15.96 17.75
CA SER A 280 6.93 17.23 17.41
C SER A 280 5.49 17.07 16.90
N ASP A 281 4.70 18.13 17.03
CA ASP A 281 3.39 18.26 16.39
C ASP A 281 3.49 18.68 14.92
N THR A 282 4.70 19.02 14.45
CA THR A 282 4.99 19.30 13.04
C THR A 282 5.62 18.10 12.37
N TRP A 283 5.26 17.88 11.12
CA TRP A 283 5.79 16.80 10.29
C TRP A 283 6.14 17.34 8.91
N ASP A 284 7.39 17.15 8.49
CA ASP A 284 7.87 17.47 7.14
C ASP A 284 8.13 16.16 6.36
N PRO A 285 7.18 15.72 5.51
CA PRO A 285 7.35 14.53 4.70
C PRO A 285 8.52 14.64 3.72
N ALA A 286 8.81 15.85 3.19
CA ALA A 286 9.87 16.06 2.22
C ALA A 286 11.26 15.91 2.84
N GLU A 287 11.46 16.39 4.06
CA GLU A 287 12.70 16.18 4.82
C GLU A 287 12.90 14.70 5.14
N ALA A 288 11.85 14.04 5.62
CA ALA A 288 11.88 12.61 5.91
C ALA A 288 12.22 11.77 4.65
N GLN A 289 11.67 12.17 3.49
CA GLN A 289 11.96 11.53 2.21
C GLN A 289 13.43 11.69 1.83
N ARG A 290 14.00 12.89 1.94
CA ARG A 290 15.43 13.12 1.66
C ARG A 290 16.33 12.23 2.51
N SER A 291 16.03 12.11 3.82
CA SER A 291 16.76 11.20 4.71
C SER A 291 16.61 9.73 4.27
N ALA A 292 15.40 9.30 4.00
CA ALA A 292 15.14 7.92 3.56
C ALA A 292 15.86 7.57 2.27
N LEU A 293 15.88 8.48 1.28
CA LEU A 293 16.56 8.24 0.02
C LEU A 293 18.09 8.22 0.16
N SER A 294 18.65 9.02 1.06
CA SER A 294 20.08 8.96 1.40
C SER A 294 20.46 7.59 1.96
N ASP A 295 19.63 7.04 2.85
CA ASP A 295 19.87 5.74 3.48
C ASP A 295 19.58 4.56 2.52
N TRP A 296 18.71 4.76 1.53
CA TRP A 296 18.36 3.74 0.55
C TRP A 296 19.34 3.69 -0.64
N LEU A 297 20.00 4.80 -0.97
CA LEU A 297 20.89 4.95 -2.12
C LEU A 297 21.98 3.86 -2.22
N PRO A 298 22.59 3.38 -1.12
CA PRO A 298 23.59 2.31 -1.20
C PRO A 298 23.10 1.02 -1.86
N ARG A 299 21.80 0.72 -1.82
CA ARG A 299 21.22 -0.45 -2.51
C ARG A 299 21.20 -0.30 -4.04
N PHE A 300 21.36 0.93 -4.55
CA PHE A 300 21.45 1.22 -5.97
C PHE A 300 22.89 1.16 -6.51
N ALA A 301 23.79 0.44 -5.84
CA ALA A 301 25.15 0.19 -6.35
C ALA A 301 25.07 -0.54 -7.70
N SER A 302 25.54 0.12 -8.76
CA SER A 302 25.55 -0.38 -10.14
C SER A 302 26.91 -0.99 -10.51
N ALA A 303 26.92 -1.90 -11.47
CA ALA A 303 28.15 -2.41 -12.10
C ALA A 303 28.73 -1.40 -13.11
N GLY A 304 27.89 -0.52 -13.65
CA GLY A 304 28.28 0.57 -14.56
C GLY A 304 28.40 1.92 -13.85
N GLN A 305 27.76 2.94 -14.40
CA GLN A 305 27.77 4.28 -13.82
C GLN A 305 26.96 4.34 -12.52
N PRO A 306 27.44 5.07 -11.49
CA PRO A 306 26.73 5.17 -10.22
C PRO A 306 25.41 5.91 -10.38
N VAL A 307 24.40 5.46 -9.64
CA VAL A 307 23.12 6.18 -9.46
C VAL A 307 23.39 7.40 -8.57
N GLN A 308 22.94 8.58 -9.02
CA GLN A 308 23.07 9.81 -8.25
C GLN A 308 21.86 10.03 -7.35
N PRO A 309 21.99 10.73 -6.22
CA PRO A 309 20.85 11.05 -5.33
C PRO A 309 19.70 11.74 -6.06
N VAL A 310 20.01 12.65 -6.99
CA VAL A 310 19.00 13.38 -7.77
C VAL A 310 18.23 12.49 -8.73
N ASP A 311 18.87 11.45 -9.28
CA ASP A 311 18.23 10.47 -10.15
C ASP A 311 17.20 9.63 -9.36
N LEU A 312 17.61 9.17 -8.17
CA LEU A 312 16.74 8.40 -7.28
C LEU A 312 15.57 9.24 -6.78
N ALA A 313 15.80 10.51 -6.46
CA ALA A 313 14.74 11.43 -6.05
C ALA A 313 13.69 11.62 -7.17
N LEU A 314 14.13 11.86 -8.41
CA LEU A 314 13.22 12.02 -9.56
C LEU A 314 12.44 10.72 -9.82
N PHE A 315 13.07 9.55 -9.71
CA PHE A 315 12.39 8.27 -9.82
C PHE A 315 11.30 8.10 -8.75
N CYS A 316 11.59 8.44 -7.49
CA CYS A 316 10.60 8.39 -6.42
C CYS A 316 9.48 9.43 -6.58
N ASP A 317 9.77 10.56 -7.22
CA ASP A 317 8.74 11.55 -7.58
C ASP A 317 7.77 11.02 -8.65
N VAL A 318 8.26 10.21 -9.60
CA VAL A 318 7.43 9.53 -10.61
C VAL A 318 6.51 8.47 -9.97
N PHE A 319 7.02 7.75 -8.99
CA PHE A 319 6.30 6.72 -8.23
C PHE A 319 5.99 7.22 -6.81
N HIS A 320 5.39 8.39 -6.69
CA HIS A 320 5.26 9.09 -5.41
C HIS A 320 4.19 8.45 -4.51
N LEU A 321 2.95 8.84 -4.67
CA LEU A 321 1.81 8.38 -3.87
C LEU A 321 0.59 8.09 -4.76
N PRO A 322 -0.44 7.40 -4.24
CA PRO A 322 -1.63 7.07 -5.04
C PRO A 322 -2.31 8.27 -5.70
N TYR A 323 -2.29 9.42 -5.04
CA TYR A 323 -3.06 10.61 -5.40
C TYR A 323 -2.21 11.77 -5.93
N SER A 324 -0.89 11.66 -5.88
CA SER A 324 0.01 12.74 -6.29
C SER A 324 1.31 12.21 -6.85
N GLU A 325 1.86 12.96 -7.78
CA GLU A 325 3.25 12.86 -8.23
C GLU A 325 4.12 13.72 -7.31
N GLY A 326 5.42 13.45 -7.26
CA GLY A 326 6.36 14.31 -6.56
C GLY A 326 6.77 15.53 -7.37
N PRO A 327 7.40 16.54 -6.75
CA PRO A 327 7.69 17.84 -7.38
C PRO A 327 8.48 17.74 -8.68
N GLY A 328 9.47 16.85 -8.77
CA GLY A 328 10.29 16.67 -9.98
C GLY A 328 9.47 16.08 -11.14
N ALA A 329 8.59 15.12 -10.87
CA ALA A 329 7.70 14.53 -11.86
C ALA A 329 6.64 15.54 -12.33
N GLU A 330 6.06 16.32 -11.43
CA GLU A 330 5.13 17.41 -11.78
C GLU A 330 5.81 18.48 -12.66
N ALA A 331 7.04 18.86 -12.35
CA ALA A 331 7.82 19.81 -13.14
C ALA A 331 8.12 19.26 -14.54
N LEU A 332 8.52 17.99 -14.64
CA LEU A 332 8.77 17.31 -15.92
C LEU A 332 7.52 17.26 -16.79
N ARG A 333 6.40 16.84 -16.21
CA ARG A 333 5.10 16.80 -16.91
C ARG A 333 4.66 18.18 -17.36
N SER A 334 4.77 19.20 -16.51
CA SER A 334 4.38 20.58 -16.85
C SER A 334 5.26 21.16 -17.94
N ALA A 335 6.56 20.81 -18.00
CA ALA A 335 7.44 21.21 -19.08
C ALA A 335 7.00 20.58 -20.42
N PHE A 336 6.63 19.29 -20.40
CA PHE A 336 6.09 18.62 -21.59
C PHE A 336 4.76 19.22 -22.05
N ASP A 337 3.81 19.43 -21.13
CA ASP A 337 2.52 20.06 -21.44
C ASP A 337 2.69 21.45 -22.06
N SER A 338 3.65 22.22 -21.59
CA SER A 338 3.97 23.56 -22.14
C SER A 338 4.45 23.49 -23.58
N LEU A 339 5.28 22.49 -23.91
CA LEU A 339 5.72 22.27 -25.29
C LEU A 339 4.57 21.82 -26.20
N LEU A 340 3.77 20.85 -25.75
CA LEU A 340 2.66 20.30 -26.52
C LEU A 340 1.55 21.32 -26.79
N SER A 341 1.40 22.33 -25.94
CA SER A 341 0.40 23.41 -26.07
C SER A 341 0.83 24.53 -26.99
N ALA A 342 2.11 24.61 -27.38
CA ALA A 342 2.68 25.65 -28.19
C ALA A 342 3.07 25.12 -29.59
N ASP A 343 3.01 26.02 -30.62
CA ASP A 343 3.53 25.68 -31.93
C ASP A 343 5.05 25.39 -31.85
N PRO A 344 5.54 24.26 -32.37
CA PRO A 344 6.97 23.90 -32.31
C PRO A 344 7.91 24.97 -32.88
N SER A 345 7.43 25.85 -33.77
CA SER A 345 8.24 26.96 -34.30
C SER A 345 8.52 28.04 -33.26
N THR A 346 7.75 28.07 -32.18
CA THR A 346 7.89 29.05 -31.09
C THR A 346 8.67 28.48 -29.88
N TRP A 347 9.10 27.22 -29.91
CA TRP A 347 9.82 26.61 -28.81
C TRP A 347 11.20 27.25 -28.62
N SER A 348 11.47 27.80 -27.45
CA SER A 348 12.82 28.27 -27.13
C SER A 348 13.73 27.09 -26.73
N PRO A 349 15.05 27.20 -26.97
CA PRO A 349 15.99 26.18 -26.53
C PRO A 349 15.89 25.87 -25.03
N GLU A 350 15.60 26.88 -24.20
CA GLU A 350 15.46 26.73 -22.76
C GLU A 350 14.18 25.96 -22.40
N ALA A 351 13.09 26.16 -23.14
CA ALA A 351 11.84 25.42 -22.95
C ALA A 351 12.02 23.93 -23.30
N VAL A 352 12.68 23.67 -24.42
CA VAL A 352 13.03 22.32 -24.87
C VAL A 352 13.94 21.64 -23.83
N GLN A 353 14.96 22.33 -23.35
CA GLN A 353 15.93 21.77 -22.39
C GLN A 353 15.32 21.52 -21.00
N ARG A 354 14.32 22.32 -20.59
CA ARG A 354 13.54 22.07 -19.35
C ARG A 354 12.86 20.72 -19.33
N PHE A 355 12.45 20.22 -20.49
CA PHE A 355 11.90 18.88 -20.62
C PHE A 355 13.00 17.84 -20.84
N LEU A 356 13.85 18.04 -21.87
CA LEU A 356 14.82 17.02 -22.29
C LEU A 356 15.84 16.68 -21.20
N GLY A 357 16.29 17.65 -20.39
CA GLY A 357 17.26 17.41 -19.31
C GLY A 357 16.76 16.38 -18.30
N PRO A 358 15.65 16.65 -17.56
CA PRO A 358 15.10 15.69 -16.60
C PRO A 358 14.58 14.38 -17.26
N ALA A 359 14.06 14.44 -18.47
CA ALA A 359 13.62 13.25 -19.22
C ALA A 359 14.80 12.32 -19.55
N ALA A 360 15.91 12.86 -20.04
CA ALA A 360 17.14 12.11 -20.30
C ALA A 360 17.73 11.53 -19.00
N GLN A 361 17.74 12.32 -17.92
CA GLN A 361 18.18 11.88 -16.60
C GLN A 361 17.37 10.66 -16.12
N LEU A 362 16.04 10.70 -16.26
CA LEU A 362 15.13 9.60 -15.87
C LEU A 362 15.35 8.36 -16.75
N ARG A 363 15.50 8.55 -18.07
CA ARG A 363 15.83 7.47 -19.01
C ARG A 363 17.15 6.79 -18.63
N ASP A 364 18.19 7.58 -18.34
CA ASP A 364 19.52 7.07 -17.99
C ASP A 364 19.51 6.37 -16.62
N PHE A 365 18.70 6.83 -15.66
CA PHE A 365 18.44 6.11 -14.41
C PHE A 365 17.85 4.72 -14.69
N CYS A 366 16.85 4.63 -15.58
CA CYS A 366 16.25 3.35 -15.94
C CYS A 366 17.27 2.35 -16.50
N VAL A 367 18.26 2.84 -17.29
CA VAL A 367 19.36 2.00 -17.78
C VAL A 367 20.22 1.51 -16.62
N ARG A 368 20.60 2.40 -15.69
CA ARG A 368 21.44 2.04 -14.53
C ARG A 368 20.76 1.03 -13.61
N VAL A 369 19.45 1.06 -13.50
CA VAL A 369 18.70 0.05 -12.72
C VAL A 369 18.89 -1.36 -13.29
N SER A 370 19.06 -1.53 -14.61
CA SER A 370 19.35 -2.84 -15.21
C SER A 370 20.71 -3.42 -14.77
N GLU A 371 21.63 -2.55 -14.33
CA GLU A 371 23.00 -2.87 -13.92
C GLU A 371 23.16 -2.98 -12.39
N LEU A 372 22.10 -2.91 -11.61
CA LEU A 372 22.15 -3.00 -10.15
C LEU A 372 22.77 -4.32 -9.70
N ARG A 373 23.66 -4.24 -8.72
CA ARG A 373 24.23 -5.41 -8.04
C ARG A 373 23.18 -6.11 -7.16
N ASP A 374 22.28 -5.35 -6.53
CA ASP A 374 21.12 -5.89 -5.82
C ASP A 374 20.08 -6.39 -6.83
N ARG A 375 20.14 -7.70 -7.12
CA ARG A 375 19.24 -8.31 -8.11
C ARG A 375 17.82 -8.44 -7.61
N THR A 376 17.59 -8.47 -6.30
CA THR A 376 16.26 -8.50 -5.70
C THR A 376 15.56 -7.15 -5.91
N LEU A 377 16.29 -6.06 -5.65
CA LEU A 377 15.79 -4.71 -5.95
C LEU A 377 15.54 -4.51 -7.45
N PHE A 378 16.47 -4.98 -8.32
CA PHE A 378 16.25 -4.96 -9.77
C PHE A 378 14.95 -5.66 -10.16
N GLN A 379 14.71 -6.88 -9.67
CA GLN A 379 13.50 -7.64 -9.99
C GLN A 379 12.21 -6.95 -9.51
N ALA A 380 12.26 -6.29 -8.35
CA ALA A 380 11.14 -5.51 -7.85
C ALA A 380 10.80 -4.30 -8.74
N LEU A 381 11.80 -3.68 -9.36
CA LEU A 381 11.66 -2.44 -10.11
C LEU A 381 11.57 -2.63 -11.63
N HIS A 382 12.21 -3.66 -12.20
CA HIS A 382 12.55 -3.74 -13.63
C HIS A 382 11.39 -3.53 -14.58
N ARG A 383 10.22 -4.10 -14.29
CA ARG A 383 9.05 -3.97 -15.17
C ARG A 383 8.57 -2.51 -15.26
N ARG A 384 8.48 -1.84 -14.12
CA ARG A 384 8.02 -0.45 -14.04
C ARG A 384 9.03 0.52 -14.62
N VAL A 385 10.29 0.26 -14.38
CA VAL A 385 11.42 1.01 -14.95
C VAL A 385 11.48 0.85 -16.47
N TRP A 386 11.23 -0.36 -16.97
CA TRP A 386 11.20 -0.60 -18.42
C TRP A 386 10.08 0.16 -19.10
N GLU A 387 8.87 0.07 -18.59
CA GLU A 387 7.70 0.76 -19.14
C GLU A 387 7.86 2.29 -19.08
N LEU A 388 8.42 2.80 -17.99
CA LEU A 388 8.76 4.22 -17.86
C LEU A 388 9.80 4.66 -18.90
N ARG A 389 10.85 3.86 -19.09
CA ARG A 389 11.89 4.14 -20.08
C ARG A 389 11.36 4.24 -21.50
N GLU A 390 10.52 3.28 -21.89
CA GLU A 390 9.94 3.25 -23.23
C GLU A 390 9.07 4.49 -23.50
N GLU A 391 8.26 4.90 -22.53
CA GLU A 391 7.43 6.09 -22.66
C GLU A 391 8.26 7.36 -22.74
N ILE A 392 9.20 7.55 -21.82
CA ILE A 392 10.08 8.72 -21.79
C ILE A 392 10.94 8.81 -23.08
N ASP A 393 11.41 7.69 -23.60
CA ASP A 393 12.19 7.67 -24.85
C ASP A 393 11.33 8.09 -26.05
N LEU A 394 10.07 7.70 -26.08
CA LEU A 394 9.10 8.16 -27.09
C LEU A 394 8.91 9.69 -27.01
N ASP A 395 8.67 10.21 -25.82
CA ASP A 395 8.46 11.64 -25.60
C ASP A 395 9.69 12.48 -25.93
N ILE A 396 10.90 11.99 -25.54
CA ILE A 396 12.19 12.61 -25.92
C ILE A 396 12.31 12.71 -27.45
N LYS A 397 12.13 11.61 -28.16
CA LYS A 397 12.23 11.55 -29.62
C LYS A 397 11.20 12.45 -30.30
N PHE A 398 9.97 12.54 -29.75
CA PHE A 398 8.95 13.44 -30.24
C PHE A 398 9.40 14.90 -30.14
N VAL A 399 9.90 15.31 -28.97
CA VAL A 399 10.37 16.70 -28.75
C VAL A 399 11.60 17.01 -29.61
N GLU A 400 12.59 16.11 -29.67
CA GLU A 400 13.77 16.28 -30.53
C GLU A 400 13.40 16.42 -32.03
N HIS A 401 12.45 15.61 -32.51
CA HIS A 401 11.97 15.68 -33.89
C HIS A 401 11.39 17.06 -34.20
N HIS A 402 10.51 17.58 -33.36
CA HIS A 402 9.86 18.84 -33.58
C HIS A 402 10.71 20.07 -33.24
N ALA A 403 11.72 19.93 -32.40
CA ALA A 403 12.73 20.96 -32.14
C ALA A 403 13.70 21.14 -33.31
N ASP A 404 13.98 20.09 -34.09
CA ASP A 404 14.84 20.16 -35.28
C ASP A 404 14.17 20.94 -36.41
N PRO A 405 14.73 22.09 -36.86
CA PRO A 405 14.17 22.87 -37.97
C PRO A 405 14.00 22.09 -39.26
N ALA A 406 14.84 21.05 -39.50
CA ALA A 406 14.79 20.24 -40.71
C ALA A 406 13.63 19.22 -40.72
N ARG A 407 13.11 18.87 -39.55
CA ARG A 407 12.04 17.90 -39.35
C ARG A 407 10.73 18.54 -38.89
N ARG A 408 10.79 19.75 -38.39
CA ARG A 408 9.63 20.50 -37.91
C ARG A 408 8.51 20.53 -38.93
N GLY A 409 7.27 20.27 -38.52
CA GLY A 409 6.09 20.20 -39.38
C GLY A 409 5.94 18.90 -40.16
N LYS A 410 6.93 17.98 -40.09
CA LYS A 410 6.79 16.64 -40.68
C LYS A 410 6.15 15.70 -39.64
N PRO A 411 5.39 14.67 -40.08
CA PRO A 411 4.86 13.65 -39.18
C PRO A 411 6.00 12.94 -38.39
N PHE A 412 5.80 12.78 -37.10
CA PHE A 412 6.70 11.98 -36.29
C PHE A 412 6.20 10.54 -36.21
N HIS A 413 7.06 9.59 -36.50
CA HIS A 413 6.79 8.15 -36.42
C HIS A 413 7.77 7.52 -35.45
N SER A 414 7.29 6.51 -34.69
CA SER A 414 8.14 5.67 -33.85
C SER A 414 7.87 4.21 -34.20
N ASP A 415 8.95 3.44 -34.36
CA ASP A 415 8.85 2.00 -34.62
C ASP A 415 8.40 1.22 -33.38
N PHE A 416 8.45 1.86 -32.21
CA PHE A 416 8.11 1.26 -30.95
C PHE A 416 7.30 2.21 -30.08
N HIS A 417 6.18 1.70 -29.55
CA HIS A 417 5.38 2.35 -28.52
C HIS A 417 4.66 1.28 -27.70
N LEU A 418 4.43 1.54 -26.42
CA LEU A 418 3.61 0.69 -25.59
C LEU A 418 2.12 1.01 -25.76
N PRO A 419 1.25 0.00 -25.90
CA PRO A 419 -0.17 0.20 -25.79
C PRO A 419 -0.54 0.85 -24.45
N ARG A 420 -1.57 1.68 -24.40
CA ARG A 420 -2.08 2.26 -23.15
C ARG A 420 -2.57 1.15 -22.24
N THR A 421 -1.78 0.84 -21.22
CA THR A 421 -2.03 -0.27 -20.31
C THR A 421 -2.24 0.18 -18.87
N TYR A 422 -1.89 1.42 -18.55
CA TYR A 422 -2.04 2.00 -17.21
C TYR A 422 -3.40 2.66 -17.03
N ARG A 423 -3.94 2.56 -15.81
CA ARG A 423 -5.16 3.26 -15.41
C ARG A 423 -4.90 4.60 -14.75
N GLY A 424 -3.69 4.80 -14.23
CA GLY A 424 -3.29 6.03 -13.54
C GLY A 424 -1.79 6.13 -13.30
N GLY A 425 -1.36 7.22 -12.67
CA GLY A 425 0.03 7.54 -12.37
C GLY A 425 0.75 8.23 -13.52
N PHE A 426 2.04 8.52 -13.31
CA PHE A 426 2.83 9.34 -14.21
C PHE A 426 2.94 8.78 -15.64
N VAL A 427 3.24 7.49 -15.78
CA VAL A 427 3.35 6.85 -17.12
C VAL A 427 2.03 6.96 -17.89
N ALA A 428 0.91 6.66 -17.23
CA ALA A 428 -0.41 6.81 -17.87
C ALA A 428 -0.70 8.27 -18.26
N SER A 429 -0.25 9.20 -17.44
CA SER A 429 -0.41 10.61 -17.72
C SER A 429 0.39 11.05 -18.95
N LEU A 430 1.61 10.55 -19.14
CA LEU A 430 2.40 10.77 -20.34
C LEU A 430 1.75 10.12 -21.57
N GLN A 431 1.36 8.85 -21.48
CA GLN A 431 0.68 8.12 -22.55
C GLN A 431 -0.60 8.80 -23.04
N SER A 432 -1.24 9.60 -22.21
CA SER A 432 -2.43 10.37 -22.61
C SER A 432 -2.12 11.61 -23.45
N ARG A 433 -0.86 12.02 -23.54
CA ARG A 433 -0.44 13.27 -24.19
C ARG A 433 -0.12 13.13 -25.66
N LEU A 434 0.37 11.96 -26.05
CA LEU A 434 0.61 11.64 -27.45
C LEU A 434 -0.39 10.61 -27.97
N HIS A 435 -0.99 10.88 -29.11
CA HIS A 435 -1.94 9.99 -29.78
C HIS A 435 -1.35 9.41 -31.05
N LEU A 436 -1.37 8.09 -31.17
CA LEU A 436 -1.06 7.39 -32.40
C LEU A 436 -2.23 7.59 -33.39
N ARG A 437 -1.93 8.14 -34.55
CA ARG A 437 -2.89 8.32 -35.65
C ARG A 437 -2.98 7.08 -36.54
N PRO A 438 -4.04 6.96 -37.37
CA PRO A 438 -4.17 5.84 -38.30
C PRO A 438 -3.03 5.68 -39.30
N ASP A 439 -2.32 6.76 -39.62
CA ASP A 439 -1.14 6.77 -40.50
C ASP A 439 0.17 6.36 -39.79
N GLY A 440 0.10 5.99 -38.52
CA GLY A 440 1.24 5.62 -37.72
C GLY A 440 2.05 6.80 -37.16
N SER A 441 1.62 8.04 -37.39
CA SER A 441 2.26 9.21 -36.79
C SER A 441 1.71 9.51 -35.41
N PHE A 442 2.50 10.22 -34.57
CA PHE A 442 2.09 10.72 -33.28
C PHE A 442 1.74 12.21 -33.32
N SER A 443 0.77 12.60 -32.56
CA SER A 443 0.39 14.01 -32.37
C SER A 443 -0.03 14.29 -30.95
N PRO A 444 0.08 15.56 -30.48
CA PRO A 444 -0.47 15.96 -29.21
C PRO A 444 -1.97 15.59 -29.09
N GLY A 445 -2.32 15.05 -27.92
CA GLY A 445 -3.72 14.73 -27.60
C GLY A 445 -4.51 15.99 -27.24
N ASN A 446 -5.75 16.07 -27.71
CA ASN A 446 -6.66 17.19 -27.41
C ASN A 446 -7.38 17.04 -26.06
N THR A 447 -7.14 15.96 -25.32
CA THR A 447 -7.87 15.67 -24.08
C THR A 447 -6.94 15.87 -22.90
N PRO A 448 -7.23 16.82 -21.98
CA PRO A 448 -6.58 16.81 -20.70
C PRO A 448 -6.83 15.45 -20.06
N PRO A 449 -5.84 14.87 -19.37
CA PRO A 449 -6.05 13.63 -18.64
C PRO A 449 -7.25 13.82 -17.71
N LYS A 450 -8.18 12.85 -17.73
CA LYS A 450 -9.18 12.80 -16.66
C LYS A 450 -8.42 12.92 -15.33
N PRO A 451 -8.90 13.75 -14.40
CA PRO A 451 -8.38 13.71 -13.05
C PRO A 451 -8.33 12.24 -12.63
N MET A 452 -7.22 11.82 -12.00
CA MET A 452 -7.14 10.47 -11.47
C MET A 452 -8.46 10.18 -10.76
N ASP A 453 -9.15 9.12 -11.19
CA ASP A 453 -10.34 8.69 -10.46
C ASP A 453 -9.92 8.55 -9.01
N LYS A 454 -10.52 9.36 -8.14
CA LYS A 454 -10.20 9.39 -6.70
C LYS A 454 -10.61 8.10 -5.99
N HIS A 455 -10.96 7.09 -6.78
CA HIS A 455 -11.45 5.81 -6.30
C HIS A 455 -10.74 4.68 -7.03
N PRO A 456 -9.82 3.95 -6.36
CA PRO A 456 -9.48 2.60 -6.77
C PRO A 456 -10.68 1.67 -6.60
#